data_5d6fd4f81975db9a0ce3e22fc34f5ccf
#
_entry.id   5d6fd4f81975db9a0ce3e22fc34f5ccf
#
_cell.length_a   1.000
_cell.length_b   1.000
_cell.length_c   1.000
_cell.angle_alpha   90.00
_cell.angle_beta   90.00
_cell.angle_gamma   90.00
#
_symmetry.space_group_name_H-M   'P 1'
#
loop_
_entity.id
_entity.type
_entity.pdbx_description
1 polymer ?
#
loop_
_entity_poly.entity_id
_entity_poly.type
_entity_poly.pdbx_seq_one_letter_code
_entity_poly.pdbx_strand_id
1 'polypeptide(L)'
;MKEGEKRIIFHIDVNNAFLSWTAVKMLKDGEKLDIRKIPSVIGGEEKERHGIVLAKSMPAKKRGVQTAETLYSARQKCPNLKVFKPDYSWYYEQSNLMYQYLTRYTPLIERYSIDECFLDLSGTSLLYKNYETLAEKIKNDIKINFGFTVNVGIGNNKLCAKMASDFEKPDKVHTLYNEEIMKKMWPLPVGDLFMVGKSTAAKLRELGIETIKDLAICKPEKIQRYFKNQTSFLINSANGIDETKVTPRTNKSDSISIS
;
A
#
# COMPACT_ATOMS: atom_id res chain seq x y z
N MET A 1 26.67 -8.91 3.80
CA MET A 1 26.66 -7.44 3.60
C MET A 1 27.90 -6.89 4.29
N LYS A 2 28.65 -6.03 3.65
CA LYS A 2 29.76 -5.33 4.30
C LYS A 2 29.17 -4.38 5.35
N GLU A 3 29.75 -4.30 6.53
CA GLU A 3 29.38 -3.30 7.55
C GLU A 3 29.40 -1.91 6.92
N GLY A 4 28.25 -1.21 6.97
CA GLY A 4 28.11 0.15 6.44
C GLY A 4 27.27 0.31 5.15
N GLU A 5 26.81 -0.77 4.52
CA GLU A 5 26.01 -0.68 3.30
C GLU A 5 24.56 -0.35 3.68
N LYS A 6 24.07 0.83 3.28
CA LYS A 6 22.67 1.25 3.52
C LYS A 6 21.71 0.26 2.82
N ARG A 7 20.76 -0.31 3.56
CA ARG A 7 19.67 -1.08 2.94
C ARG A 7 18.84 -0.14 2.07
N ILE A 8 18.40 -0.67 0.93
CA ILE A 8 17.50 0.01 0.00
C ILE A 8 16.33 -0.91 -0.27
N ILE A 9 15.19 -0.57 0.29
CA ILE A 9 13.95 -1.33 0.14
C ILE A 9 12.95 -0.48 -0.64
N PHE A 10 12.38 -1.06 -1.70
CA PHE A 10 11.22 -0.48 -2.38
C PHE A 10 9.96 -1.18 -1.91
N HIS A 11 8.90 -0.40 -1.73
CA HIS A 11 7.54 -0.88 -1.62
C HIS A 11 6.75 -0.42 -2.84
N ILE A 12 6.16 -1.36 -3.58
CA ILE A 12 5.35 -1.09 -4.76
C ILE A 12 3.92 -1.43 -4.45
N ASP A 13 3.00 -0.50 -4.65
CA ASP A 13 1.59 -0.58 -4.29
C ASP A 13 0.73 -0.16 -5.49
N VAL A 14 -0.14 -1.04 -5.97
CA VAL A 14 -1.02 -0.77 -7.10
C VAL A 14 -2.14 0.18 -6.70
N ASN A 15 -2.23 1.31 -7.38
CA ASN A 15 -3.25 2.29 -7.09
C ASN A 15 -4.66 1.77 -7.41
N ASN A 16 -5.47 1.56 -6.36
CA ASN A 16 -6.86 1.10 -6.47
C ASN A 16 -6.98 -0.17 -7.34
N ALA A 17 -6.25 -1.20 -6.96
CA ALA A 17 -5.94 -2.39 -7.75
C ALA A 17 -7.15 -3.00 -8.47
N PHE A 18 -8.18 -3.41 -7.73
CA PHE A 18 -9.33 -4.12 -8.31
C PHE A 18 -10.07 -3.27 -9.37
N LEU A 19 -10.27 -1.98 -9.10
CA LEU A 19 -10.90 -1.09 -10.06
C LEU A 19 -9.99 -0.86 -11.27
N SER A 20 -8.69 -0.65 -11.04
CA SER A 20 -7.73 -0.39 -12.11
C SER A 20 -7.57 -1.61 -13.01
N TRP A 21 -7.47 -2.81 -12.45
CA TRP A 21 -7.36 -4.06 -13.22
C TRP A 21 -8.64 -4.39 -13.99
N THR A 22 -9.83 -4.15 -13.39
CA THR A 22 -11.11 -4.29 -14.12
C THR A 22 -11.18 -3.29 -15.28
N ALA A 23 -10.78 -2.04 -15.07
CA ALA A 23 -10.74 -1.03 -16.13
C ALA A 23 -9.82 -1.45 -17.28
N VAL A 24 -8.63 -1.97 -16.97
CA VAL A 24 -7.67 -2.46 -17.96
C VAL A 24 -8.27 -3.62 -18.78
N LYS A 25 -8.95 -4.56 -18.12
CA LYS A 25 -9.62 -5.67 -18.81
C LYS A 25 -10.65 -5.15 -19.81
N MET A 26 -11.58 -4.31 -19.33
CA MET A 26 -12.66 -3.76 -20.16
C MET A 26 -12.13 -3.01 -21.38
N LEU A 27 -11.11 -2.17 -21.19
CA LEU A 27 -10.49 -1.42 -22.28
C LEU A 27 -9.79 -2.37 -23.30
N LYS A 28 -9.14 -3.44 -22.85
CA LYS A 28 -8.55 -4.47 -23.73
C LYS A 28 -9.62 -5.25 -24.51
N ASP A 29 -10.78 -5.46 -23.90
CA ASP A 29 -11.92 -6.15 -24.51
C ASP A 29 -12.73 -5.22 -25.49
N GLY A 30 -12.25 -3.99 -25.69
CA GLY A 30 -12.82 -3.04 -26.66
C GLY A 30 -13.84 -2.05 -26.10
N GLU A 31 -14.08 -2.05 -24.78
CA GLU A 31 -14.92 -1.05 -24.15
C GLU A 31 -14.28 0.34 -24.28
N LYS A 32 -15.13 1.35 -24.64
CA LYS A 32 -14.67 2.73 -24.78
C LYS A 32 -14.66 3.52 -23.47
N LEU A 33 -15.41 3.03 -22.49
CA LEU A 33 -15.62 3.70 -21.22
C LEU A 33 -14.58 3.26 -20.19
N ASP A 34 -13.73 4.18 -19.76
CA ASP A 34 -12.83 3.94 -18.62
C ASP A 34 -13.60 4.13 -17.31
N ILE A 35 -13.87 3.04 -16.63
CA ILE A 35 -14.64 3.02 -15.37
C ILE A 35 -13.97 3.79 -14.24
N ARG A 36 -12.66 4.06 -14.31
CA ARG A 36 -11.93 4.90 -13.35
C ARG A 36 -12.35 6.36 -13.39
N LYS A 37 -12.91 6.83 -14.52
CA LYS A 37 -13.29 8.23 -14.79
C LYS A 37 -14.74 8.55 -14.45
N ILE A 38 -15.54 7.55 -14.12
CA ILE A 38 -16.97 7.70 -13.76
C ILE A 38 -17.21 7.24 -12.31
N PRO A 39 -18.34 7.61 -11.68
CA PRO A 39 -18.73 7.04 -10.41
C PRO A 39 -18.95 5.53 -10.52
N SER A 40 -18.00 4.75 -10.05
CA SER A 40 -17.97 3.30 -10.17
C SER A 40 -17.36 2.64 -8.96
N VAL A 41 -17.74 1.41 -8.72
CA VAL A 41 -17.18 0.53 -7.69
C VAL A 41 -17.04 -0.89 -8.21
N ILE A 42 -16.10 -1.63 -7.61
CA ILE A 42 -16.09 -3.08 -7.64
C ILE A 42 -16.84 -3.56 -6.40
N GLY A 43 -17.80 -4.45 -6.59
CA GLY A 43 -18.61 -4.95 -5.48
C GLY A 43 -19.25 -6.29 -5.81
N GLY A 44 -19.59 -7.06 -4.77
CA GLY A 44 -20.26 -8.34 -4.89
C GLY A 44 -21.71 -8.23 -5.38
N GLU A 45 -22.38 -9.38 -5.54
CA GLU A 45 -23.79 -9.42 -5.92
C GLU A 45 -24.70 -8.95 -4.77
N GLU A 46 -25.62 -8.03 -5.09
CA GLU A 46 -26.63 -7.54 -4.15
C GLU A 46 -27.56 -8.67 -3.62
N LYS A 47 -27.73 -9.74 -4.41
CA LYS A 47 -28.60 -10.88 -4.08
C LYS A 47 -28.05 -11.76 -2.95
N GLU A 48 -26.72 -11.77 -2.77
CA GLU A 48 -26.07 -12.53 -1.71
C GLU A 48 -25.57 -11.60 -0.62
N ARG A 49 -26.41 -11.36 0.43
CA ARG A 49 -26.06 -10.61 1.64
C ARG A 49 -25.50 -9.20 1.42
N HIS A 50 -26.28 -8.31 0.78
CA HIS A 50 -25.95 -6.88 0.71
C HIS A 50 -24.51 -6.61 0.25
N GLY A 51 -24.16 -6.97 -0.96
CA GLY A 51 -22.80 -6.79 -1.53
C GLY A 51 -22.08 -5.54 -1.01
N ILE A 52 -20.80 -5.69 -0.71
CA ILE A 52 -19.98 -4.59 -0.19
C ILE A 52 -19.11 -3.98 -1.28
N VAL A 53 -18.73 -2.73 -1.07
CA VAL A 53 -17.77 -2.00 -1.92
C VAL A 53 -16.36 -2.51 -1.62
N LEU A 54 -15.72 -3.18 -2.59
CA LEU A 54 -14.34 -3.65 -2.50
C LEU A 54 -13.34 -2.58 -2.95
N ALA A 55 -13.67 -1.86 -4.03
CA ALA A 55 -12.87 -0.75 -4.55
C ALA A 55 -13.78 0.32 -5.16
N LYS A 56 -13.33 1.56 -5.19
CA LYS A 56 -14.12 2.70 -5.67
C LYS A 56 -13.31 3.66 -6.52
N SER A 57 -13.93 4.23 -7.54
CA SER A 57 -13.33 5.29 -8.34
C SER A 57 -13.19 6.60 -7.56
N MET A 58 -12.27 7.48 -8.01
CA MET A 58 -12.17 8.82 -7.44
C MET A 58 -13.47 9.64 -7.55
N PRO A 59 -14.23 9.59 -8.67
CA PRO A 59 -15.56 10.20 -8.73
C PRO A 59 -16.56 9.66 -7.70
N ALA A 60 -16.53 8.35 -7.41
CA ALA A 60 -17.36 7.76 -6.34
C ALA A 60 -16.89 8.20 -4.95
N LYS A 61 -15.56 8.20 -4.70
CA LYS A 61 -14.97 8.68 -3.46
C LYS A 61 -15.36 10.13 -3.15
N LYS A 62 -15.32 11.01 -4.15
CA LYS A 62 -15.74 12.43 -4.02
C LYS A 62 -17.21 12.60 -3.61
N ARG A 63 -18.06 11.60 -3.86
CA ARG A 63 -19.47 11.54 -3.42
C ARG A 63 -19.68 10.86 -2.10
N GLY A 64 -18.60 10.57 -1.37
CA GLY A 64 -18.65 9.98 -0.03
C GLY A 64 -18.78 8.46 0.02
N VAL A 65 -18.66 7.76 -1.14
CA VAL A 65 -18.65 6.29 -1.16
C VAL A 65 -17.38 5.78 -0.45
N GLN A 66 -17.54 4.78 0.43
CA GLN A 66 -16.47 4.22 1.24
C GLN A 66 -16.24 2.74 0.89
N THR A 67 -15.00 2.27 1.05
CA THR A 67 -14.68 0.83 0.99
C THR A 67 -15.29 0.14 2.21
N ALA A 68 -15.70 -1.11 2.06
CA ALA A 68 -16.37 -1.95 3.04
C ALA A 68 -17.80 -1.50 3.43
N GLU A 69 -18.37 -0.42 2.84
CA GLU A 69 -19.79 -0.14 3.03
C GLU A 69 -20.67 -1.00 2.09
N THR A 70 -21.95 -1.11 2.42
CA THR A 70 -22.91 -1.83 1.57
C THR A 70 -23.16 -1.09 0.26
N LEU A 71 -23.44 -1.82 -0.82
CA LEU A 71 -23.82 -1.20 -2.11
C LEU A 71 -25.08 -0.35 -1.98
N TYR A 72 -26.00 -0.74 -1.11
CA TYR A 72 -27.18 0.06 -0.77
C TYR A 72 -26.80 1.45 -0.23
N SER A 73 -25.95 1.50 0.80
CA SER A 73 -25.44 2.76 1.36
C SER A 73 -24.69 3.59 0.31
N ALA A 74 -23.87 2.95 -0.50
CA ALA A 74 -23.11 3.61 -1.56
C ALA A 74 -24.04 4.25 -2.61
N ARG A 75 -25.15 3.58 -3.00
CA ARG A 75 -26.16 4.12 -3.94
C ARG A 75 -26.95 5.28 -3.36
N GLN A 76 -27.20 5.30 -2.05
CA GLN A 76 -27.85 6.45 -1.39
C GLN A 76 -26.99 7.71 -1.53
N LYS A 77 -25.67 7.59 -1.43
CA LYS A 77 -24.71 8.70 -1.61
C LYS A 77 -24.46 9.04 -3.08
N CYS A 78 -24.58 8.07 -3.96
CA CYS A 78 -24.28 8.19 -5.38
C CYS A 78 -25.32 7.40 -6.22
N PRO A 79 -26.51 7.98 -6.53
CA PRO A 79 -27.60 7.27 -7.23
C PRO A 79 -27.21 6.72 -8.60
N ASN A 80 -26.31 7.39 -9.32
CA ASN A 80 -25.80 6.94 -10.62
C ASN A 80 -24.55 6.05 -10.55
N LEU A 81 -24.29 5.43 -9.40
CA LEU A 81 -23.14 4.55 -9.18
C LEU A 81 -23.22 3.30 -10.08
N LYS A 82 -22.16 3.09 -10.86
CA LYS A 82 -21.99 1.84 -11.63
C LYS A 82 -21.27 0.81 -10.79
N VAL A 83 -21.81 -0.39 -10.73
CA VAL A 83 -21.25 -1.53 -9.96
C VAL A 83 -20.73 -2.57 -10.94
N PHE A 84 -19.52 -3.01 -10.76
CA PHE A 84 -18.87 -4.06 -11.54
C PHE A 84 -18.49 -5.22 -10.62
N LYS A 85 -18.65 -6.45 -11.12
CA LYS A 85 -18.28 -7.66 -10.38
C LYS A 85 -16.76 -7.82 -10.31
N PRO A 86 -16.22 -8.33 -9.20
CA PRO A 86 -14.81 -8.67 -9.12
C PRO A 86 -14.50 -9.89 -9.99
N ASP A 87 -13.34 -9.86 -10.67
CA ASP A 87 -12.76 -10.99 -11.37
C ASP A 87 -11.42 -11.36 -10.74
N TYR A 88 -11.48 -12.21 -9.72
CA TYR A 88 -10.29 -12.57 -8.94
C TYR A 88 -9.24 -13.32 -9.75
N SER A 89 -9.66 -14.11 -10.75
CA SER A 89 -8.72 -14.81 -11.65
C SER A 89 -7.89 -13.82 -12.45
N TRP A 90 -8.54 -12.79 -13.00
CA TRP A 90 -7.88 -11.70 -13.70
C TRP A 90 -6.96 -10.89 -12.77
N TYR A 91 -7.40 -10.60 -11.54
CA TYR A 91 -6.58 -9.88 -10.57
C TYR A 91 -5.32 -10.64 -10.21
N TYR A 92 -5.43 -11.95 -10.01
CA TYR A 92 -4.28 -12.82 -9.76
C TYR A 92 -3.31 -12.82 -10.95
N GLU A 93 -3.82 -12.87 -12.18
CA GLU A 93 -3.00 -12.80 -13.40
C GLU A 93 -2.24 -11.47 -13.47
N GLN A 94 -2.90 -10.32 -13.25
CA GLN A 94 -2.24 -9.01 -13.29
C GLN A 94 -1.19 -8.86 -12.18
N SER A 95 -1.48 -9.35 -10.99
CA SER A 95 -0.52 -9.43 -9.89
C SER A 95 0.73 -10.25 -10.27
N ASN A 96 0.53 -11.41 -10.90
CA ASN A 96 1.63 -12.27 -11.36
C ASN A 96 2.47 -11.61 -12.46
N LEU A 97 1.84 -10.96 -13.43
CA LEU A 97 2.54 -10.24 -14.48
C LEU A 97 3.41 -9.10 -13.92
N MET A 98 2.85 -8.31 -12.99
CA MET A 98 3.63 -7.27 -12.30
C MET A 98 4.80 -7.88 -11.52
N TYR A 99 4.58 -8.94 -10.76
CA TYR A 99 5.63 -9.61 -10.02
C TYR A 99 6.75 -10.12 -10.95
N GLN A 100 6.41 -10.81 -12.02
CA GLN A 100 7.38 -11.30 -13.03
C GLN A 100 8.16 -10.14 -13.66
N TYR A 101 7.51 -9.02 -13.92
CA TYR A 101 8.19 -7.83 -14.41
C TYR A 101 9.23 -7.33 -13.40
N LEU A 102 8.88 -7.29 -12.12
CA LEU A 102 9.74 -6.79 -11.05
C LEU A 102 10.96 -7.68 -10.76
N THR A 103 10.89 -9.00 -11.05
CA THR A 103 12.04 -9.91 -10.88
C THR A 103 13.27 -9.55 -11.73
N ARG A 104 13.09 -8.68 -12.74
CA ARG A 104 14.19 -8.18 -13.57
C ARG A 104 15.15 -7.26 -12.79
N TYR A 105 14.72 -6.70 -11.68
CA TYR A 105 15.49 -5.72 -10.91
C TYR A 105 16.22 -6.35 -9.71
N THR A 106 15.63 -7.35 -9.09
CA THR A 106 16.20 -8.11 -7.99
C THR A 106 15.50 -9.46 -7.84
N PRO A 107 16.18 -10.52 -7.43
CA PRO A 107 15.54 -11.77 -7.03
C PRO A 107 14.91 -11.71 -5.63
N LEU A 108 15.26 -10.70 -4.82
CA LEU A 108 14.78 -10.54 -3.45
C LEU A 108 13.47 -9.75 -3.45
N ILE A 109 12.37 -10.43 -3.79
CA ILE A 109 11.02 -9.86 -3.83
C ILE A 109 10.11 -10.63 -2.90
N GLU A 110 9.45 -9.92 -2.01
CA GLU A 110 8.38 -10.43 -1.14
C GLU A 110 7.03 -9.94 -1.65
N ARG A 111 6.12 -10.86 -1.98
CA ARG A 111 4.70 -10.51 -2.17
C ARG A 111 4.07 -10.30 -0.81
N TYR A 112 3.70 -9.07 -0.51
CA TYR A 112 3.05 -8.74 0.75
C TYR A 112 1.54 -8.98 0.67
N SER A 113 0.91 -8.54 -0.42
CA SER A 113 -0.49 -8.81 -0.77
C SER A 113 -0.64 -9.09 -2.28
N ILE A 114 -1.86 -9.17 -2.77
CA ILE A 114 -2.13 -9.34 -4.21
C ILE A 114 -1.65 -8.13 -5.03
N ASP A 115 -1.61 -6.95 -4.44
CA ASP A 115 -1.30 -5.68 -5.08
C ASP A 115 -0.05 -4.98 -4.54
N GLU A 116 0.63 -5.59 -3.56
CA GLU A 116 1.81 -5.01 -2.92
C GLU A 116 3.01 -5.94 -2.93
N CYS A 117 4.19 -5.38 -3.24
CA CYS A 117 5.47 -6.09 -3.19
C CYS A 117 6.54 -5.25 -2.50
N PHE A 118 7.41 -5.92 -1.74
CA PHE A 118 8.69 -5.35 -1.30
C PHE A 118 9.82 -5.89 -2.16
N LEU A 119 10.74 -5.01 -2.56
CA LEU A 119 11.97 -5.36 -3.29
C LEU A 119 13.17 -4.95 -2.45
N ASP A 120 14.10 -5.85 -2.23
CA ASP A 120 15.40 -5.50 -1.64
C ASP A 120 16.42 -5.25 -2.78
N LEU A 121 16.83 -4.00 -2.90
CA LEU A 121 17.82 -3.52 -3.85
C LEU A 121 19.17 -3.20 -3.18
N SER A 122 19.35 -3.62 -1.92
CA SER A 122 20.62 -3.46 -1.21
C SER A 122 21.75 -4.14 -2.00
N GLY A 123 22.93 -3.50 -2.05
CA GLY A 123 24.08 -4.04 -2.76
C GLY A 123 24.03 -3.89 -4.28
N THR A 124 23.00 -3.25 -4.86
CA THR A 124 22.88 -3.05 -6.32
C THR A 124 23.39 -1.68 -6.80
N SER A 125 24.15 -0.96 -5.97
CA SER A 125 24.64 0.40 -6.29
C SER A 125 25.53 0.47 -7.53
N LEU A 126 26.20 -0.61 -7.92
CA LEU A 126 26.96 -0.70 -9.17
C LEU A 126 26.04 -0.76 -10.40
N LEU A 127 24.84 -1.31 -10.27
CA LEU A 127 23.84 -1.42 -11.33
C LEU A 127 22.97 -0.17 -11.42
N TYR A 128 22.59 0.39 -10.28
CA TYR A 128 21.66 1.51 -10.17
C TYR A 128 22.29 2.66 -9.39
N LYS A 129 22.72 3.68 -10.12
CA LYS A 129 23.37 4.87 -9.53
C LYS A 129 22.41 5.76 -8.75
N ASN A 130 21.11 5.77 -9.14
CA ASN A 130 20.07 6.57 -8.52
C ASN A 130 18.78 5.75 -8.39
N TYR A 131 18.39 5.44 -7.17
CA TYR A 131 17.23 4.62 -6.88
C TYR A 131 15.90 5.33 -7.12
N GLU A 132 15.84 6.64 -6.98
CA GLU A 132 14.63 7.43 -7.28
C GLU A 132 14.34 7.41 -8.77
N THR A 133 15.38 7.58 -9.60
CA THR A 133 15.27 7.44 -11.07
C THR A 133 14.84 6.03 -11.47
N LEU A 134 15.34 5.00 -10.79
CA LEU A 134 14.93 3.62 -11.01
C LEU A 134 13.44 3.42 -10.63
N ALA A 135 13.01 3.96 -9.50
CA ALA A 135 11.62 3.88 -9.06
C ALA A 135 10.66 4.58 -10.04
N GLU A 136 11.02 5.77 -10.53
CA GLU A 136 10.27 6.47 -11.57
C GLU A 136 10.19 5.66 -12.87
N LYS A 137 11.30 5.02 -13.28
CA LYS A 137 11.30 4.13 -14.44
C LYS A 137 10.34 2.96 -14.23
N ILE A 138 10.43 2.24 -13.10
CA ILE A 138 9.56 1.09 -12.78
C ILE A 138 8.09 1.52 -12.81
N LYS A 139 7.75 2.62 -12.15
CA LYS A 139 6.40 3.18 -12.10
C LYS A 139 5.86 3.49 -13.50
N ASN A 140 6.65 4.15 -14.33
CA ASN A 140 6.26 4.52 -15.68
C ASN A 140 6.16 3.30 -16.61
N ASP A 141 7.08 2.34 -16.50
CA ASP A 141 7.03 1.11 -17.27
C ASP A 141 5.77 0.28 -16.94
N ILE A 142 5.40 0.19 -15.66
CA ILE A 142 4.16 -0.48 -15.24
C ILE A 142 2.95 0.23 -15.86
N LYS A 143 2.89 1.55 -15.79
CA LYS A 143 1.81 2.33 -16.37
C LYS A 143 1.66 2.11 -17.88
N ILE A 144 2.78 2.11 -18.61
CA ILE A 144 2.79 1.98 -20.07
C ILE A 144 2.46 0.55 -20.50
N ASN A 145 3.09 -0.45 -19.88
CA ASN A 145 3.00 -1.84 -20.32
C ASN A 145 1.77 -2.57 -19.79
N PHE A 146 1.28 -2.19 -18.59
CA PHE A 146 0.16 -2.88 -17.96
C PHE A 146 -1.13 -2.04 -17.88
N GLY A 147 -1.07 -0.71 -18.10
CA GLY A 147 -2.22 0.17 -18.15
C GLY A 147 -2.80 0.59 -16.79
N PHE A 148 -2.11 0.29 -15.69
CA PHE A 148 -2.45 0.76 -14.35
C PHE A 148 -1.27 1.47 -13.70
N THR A 149 -1.52 2.22 -12.63
CA THR A 149 -0.48 2.98 -11.91
C THR A 149 -0.12 2.34 -10.59
N VAL A 150 1.10 2.60 -10.14
CA VAL A 150 1.59 2.19 -8.84
C VAL A 150 2.17 3.38 -8.08
N ASN A 151 2.17 3.30 -6.76
CA ASN A 151 3.04 4.11 -5.93
C ASN A 151 4.31 3.33 -5.62
N VAL A 152 5.44 4.02 -5.52
CA VAL A 152 6.71 3.44 -5.08
C VAL A 152 7.23 4.21 -3.88
N GLY A 153 7.37 3.51 -2.76
CA GLY A 153 8.05 4.03 -1.58
C GLY A 153 9.46 3.47 -1.47
N ILE A 154 10.42 4.32 -1.15
CA ILE A 154 11.83 3.95 -0.97
C ILE A 154 12.22 4.22 0.48
N GLY A 155 12.84 3.25 1.14
CA GLY A 155 13.30 3.41 2.52
C GLY A 155 14.47 2.49 2.87
N ASN A 156 15.00 2.64 4.08
CA ASN A 156 16.08 1.79 4.57
C ASN A 156 15.58 0.48 5.19
N ASN A 157 14.27 0.29 5.29
CA ASN A 157 13.61 -0.93 5.76
C ASN A 157 12.18 -1.00 5.19
N LYS A 158 11.49 -2.11 5.45
CA LYS A 158 10.13 -2.34 4.95
C LYS A 158 9.13 -1.34 5.48
N LEU A 159 9.20 -1.00 6.77
CA LEU A 159 8.33 0.00 7.40
C LEU A 159 8.46 1.35 6.70
N CYS A 160 9.68 1.86 6.55
CA CYS A 160 9.91 3.16 5.91
C CYS A 160 9.48 3.16 4.44
N ALA A 161 9.76 2.10 3.70
CA ALA A 161 9.34 1.97 2.31
C ALA A 161 7.80 1.96 2.18
N LYS A 162 7.11 1.21 3.07
CA LYS A 162 5.63 1.19 3.12
C LYS A 162 5.07 2.57 3.45
N MET A 163 5.57 3.22 4.50
CA MET A 163 5.14 4.58 4.87
C MET A 163 5.33 5.58 3.73
N ALA A 164 6.48 5.52 3.04
CA ALA A 164 6.75 6.40 1.91
C ALA A 164 5.73 6.22 0.77
N SER A 165 5.34 4.98 0.45
CA SER A 165 4.37 4.72 -0.63
C SER A 165 2.98 5.27 -0.33
N ASP A 166 2.67 5.56 0.94
CA ASP A 166 1.36 6.05 1.39
C ASP A 166 1.29 7.58 1.54
N PHE A 167 2.39 8.34 1.44
CA PHE A 167 2.42 9.80 1.65
C PHE A 167 1.49 10.56 0.71
N GLU A 168 1.55 10.26 -0.57
CA GLU A 168 0.68 10.86 -1.59
C GLU A 168 0.39 9.84 -2.67
N LYS A 169 -0.88 9.65 -3.01
CA LYS A 169 -1.36 8.75 -4.07
C LYS A 169 -2.29 9.51 -5.01
N PRO A 170 -2.40 9.13 -6.28
CA PRO A 170 -1.77 8.02 -6.97
C PRO A 170 -0.53 8.41 -7.81
N ASP A 171 0.17 7.38 -8.34
CA ASP A 171 1.20 7.51 -9.40
C ASP A 171 2.40 8.35 -8.96
N LYS A 172 2.89 8.10 -7.74
CA LYS A 172 3.98 8.84 -7.11
C LYS A 172 5.15 7.96 -6.67
N VAL A 173 6.32 8.58 -6.57
CA VAL A 173 7.50 8.04 -5.92
C VAL A 173 7.85 8.91 -4.72
N HIS A 174 8.06 8.31 -3.57
CA HIS A 174 8.46 8.99 -2.35
C HIS A 174 9.58 8.24 -1.64
N THR A 175 10.39 8.99 -0.91
CA THR A 175 11.43 8.46 -0.04
C THR A 175 11.09 8.68 1.42
N LEU A 176 11.53 7.73 2.24
CA LEU A 176 11.62 7.88 3.68
C LEU A 176 12.91 7.20 4.17
N TYR A 177 14.03 7.86 3.99
CA TYR A 177 15.30 7.43 4.56
C TYR A 177 15.38 7.78 6.05
N ASN A 178 16.30 7.16 6.76
CA ASN A 178 16.45 7.36 8.21
C ASN A 178 16.58 8.85 8.58
N GLU A 179 17.33 9.61 7.79
CA GLU A 179 17.53 11.05 7.94
C GLU A 179 16.27 11.89 7.69
N GLU A 180 15.26 11.32 7.05
CA GLU A 180 14.02 12.01 6.70
C GLU A 180 12.87 11.75 7.70
N ILE A 181 13.01 10.77 8.60
CA ILE A 181 11.96 10.32 9.53
C ILE A 181 11.39 11.48 10.33
N MET A 182 12.25 12.29 10.94
CA MET A 182 11.82 13.42 11.77
C MET A 182 11.04 14.48 10.97
N LYS A 183 11.39 14.66 9.69
CA LYS A 183 10.77 15.66 8.83
C LYS A 183 9.49 15.17 8.16
N LYS A 184 9.49 13.92 7.66
CA LYS A 184 8.40 13.39 6.81
C LYS A 184 7.40 12.54 7.58
N MET A 185 7.84 11.73 8.55
CA MET A 185 7.00 10.77 9.23
C MET A 185 6.48 11.29 10.59
N TRP A 186 7.33 11.91 11.40
CA TRP A 186 6.95 12.37 12.73
C TRP A 186 5.78 13.35 12.79
N PRO A 187 5.57 14.28 11.83
CA PRO A 187 4.43 15.18 11.85
C PRO A 187 3.08 14.51 11.57
N LEU A 188 3.08 13.29 11.05
CA LEU A 188 1.84 12.60 10.70
C LEU A 188 1.04 12.19 11.93
N PRO A 189 -0.30 12.10 11.81
CA PRO A 189 -1.15 11.54 12.85
C PRO A 189 -0.67 10.13 13.24
N VAL A 190 -0.75 9.78 14.53
CA VAL A 190 -0.32 8.46 15.02
C VAL A 190 -1.06 7.30 14.37
N GLY A 191 -2.29 7.53 13.91
CA GLY A 191 -3.09 6.53 13.19
C GLY A 191 -2.63 6.23 11.77
N ASP A 192 -1.72 7.05 11.22
CA ASP A 192 -1.15 6.85 9.89
C ASP A 192 0.13 5.98 9.95
N LEU A 193 0.63 5.67 11.15
CA LEU A 193 1.76 4.76 11.30
C LEU A 193 1.36 3.35 10.88
N PHE A 194 2.14 2.75 9.99
CA PHE A 194 1.92 1.37 9.54
C PHE A 194 1.77 0.42 10.72
N MET A 195 0.80 -0.48 10.67
CA MET A 195 0.39 -1.41 11.72
C MET A 195 -0.36 -0.76 12.91
N VAL A 196 -0.63 0.54 12.91
CA VAL A 196 -1.48 1.18 13.91
C VAL A 196 -2.92 1.25 13.39
N GLY A 197 -3.74 0.28 13.80
CA GLY A 197 -5.16 0.25 13.45
C GLY A 197 -5.99 1.29 14.22
N LYS A 198 -7.26 1.46 13.82
CA LYS A 198 -8.18 2.46 14.41
C LYS A 198 -8.30 2.36 15.93
N SER A 199 -8.39 1.15 16.48
CA SER A 199 -8.47 0.92 17.94
C SER A 199 -7.19 1.33 18.66
N THR A 200 -6.02 0.96 18.12
CA THR A 200 -4.72 1.35 18.66
C THR A 200 -4.55 2.87 18.61
N ALA A 201 -4.89 3.50 17.49
CA ALA A 201 -4.82 4.95 17.34
C ALA A 201 -5.74 5.68 18.32
N ALA A 202 -6.98 5.20 18.51
CA ALA A 202 -7.90 5.79 19.48
C ALA A 202 -7.31 5.73 20.89
N LYS A 203 -6.76 4.56 21.27
CA LYS A 203 -6.16 4.40 22.60
C LYS A 203 -4.92 5.27 22.82
N LEU A 204 -4.06 5.41 21.79
CA LEU A 204 -2.90 6.30 21.87
C LEU A 204 -3.33 7.77 22.06
N ARG A 205 -4.37 8.23 21.34
CA ARG A 205 -4.92 9.59 21.51
C ARG A 205 -5.51 9.83 22.89
N GLU A 206 -6.23 8.87 23.47
CA GLU A 206 -6.69 8.94 24.87
C GLU A 206 -5.53 9.15 25.88
N LEU A 207 -4.34 8.68 25.51
CA LEU A 207 -3.11 8.87 26.30
C LEU A 207 -2.35 10.16 25.95
N GLY A 208 -2.93 11.05 25.12
CA GLY A 208 -2.30 12.29 24.68
C GLY A 208 -1.14 12.06 23.71
N ILE A 209 -1.23 11.05 22.85
CA ILE A 209 -0.26 10.75 21.78
C ILE A 209 -1.01 10.92 20.45
N GLU A 210 -0.87 12.10 19.84
CA GLU A 210 -1.60 12.49 18.63
C GLU A 210 -0.81 12.21 17.36
N THR A 211 0.50 12.42 17.42
CA THR A 211 1.41 12.29 16.27
C THR A 211 2.36 11.10 16.42
N ILE A 212 2.98 10.70 15.31
CA ILE A 212 4.03 9.68 15.32
C ILE A 212 5.22 10.17 16.17
N LYS A 213 5.53 11.49 16.17
CA LYS A 213 6.55 12.05 17.04
C LYS A 213 6.25 11.81 18.51
N ASP A 214 5.01 12.08 18.96
CA ASP A 214 4.62 11.89 20.35
C ASP A 214 4.84 10.46 20.81
N LEU A 215 4.56 9.48 19.91
CA LEU A 215 4.83 8.07 20.16
C LEU A 215 6.33 7.74 20.18
N ALA A 216 7.09 8.33 19.24
CA ALA A 216 8.54 8.09 19.12
C ALA A 216 9.33 8.51 20.37
N ILE A 217 8.91 9.61 21.01
CA ILE A 217 9.59 10.17 22.18
C ILE A 217 8.90 9.82 23.51
N CYS A 218 7.80 9.07 23.50
CA CYS A 218 7.09 8.75 24.72
C CYS A 218 7.90 7.77 25.59
N LYS A 219 7.79 7.92 26.91
CA LYS A 219 8.35 6.94 27.85
C LYS A 219 7.56 5.64 27.74
N PRO A 220 8.23 4.46 27.65
CA PRO A 220 7.54 3.17 27.52
C PRO A 220 6.49 2.92 28.60
N GLU A 221 6.73 3.37 29.85
CA GLU A 221 5.84 3.17 30.99
C GLU A 221 4.46 3.83 30.76
N LYS A 222 4.40 4.90 29.97
CA LYS A 222 3.16 5.60 29.63
C LYS A 222 2.17 4.71 28.91
N ILE A 223 2.66 3.82 28.01
CA ILE A 223 1.82 3.00 27.14
C ILE A 223 1.89 1.50 27.47
N GLN A 224 2.90 1.05 28.22
CA GLN A 224 3.14 -0.37 28.53
C GLN A 224 1.95 -1.06 29.20
N ARG A 225 1.23 -0.35 30.07
CA ARG A 225 0.03 -0.89 30.75
C ARG A 225 -1.05 -1.34 29.76
N TYR A 226 -1.15 -0.66 28.61
CA TYR A 226 -2.19 -0.87 27.61
C TYR A 226 -1.75 -1.77 26.46
N PHE A 227 -0.49 -1.64 26.03
CA PHE A 227 0.02 -2.34 24.85
C PHE A 227 0.97 -3.50 25.17
N LYS A 228 1.36 -3.67 26.44
CA LYS A 228 2.16 -4.81 26.92
C LYS A 228 3.36 -5.10 26.00
N ASN A 229 3.35 -6.29 25.38
CA ASN A 229 4.42 -6.75 24.48
C ASN A 229 4.55 -5.96 23.18
N GLN A 230 3.53 -5.17 22.80
CA GLN A 230 3.57 -4.33 21.61
C GLN A 230 4.23 -2.97 21.85
N THR A 231 4.52 -2.60 23.11
CA THR A 231 5.07 -1.29 23.47
C THR A 231 6.36 -0.98 22.72
N SER A 232 7.34 -1.87 22.77
CA SER A 232 8.63 -1.68 22.10
C SER A 232 8.47 -1.63 20.58
N PHE A 233 7.58 -2.47 20.02
CA PHE A 233 7.28 -2.47 18.60
C PHE A 233 6.70 -1.11 18.15
N LEU A 234 5.73 -0.56 18.87
CA LEU A 234 5.12 0.72 18.54
C LEU A 234 6.13 1.88 18.59
N ILE A 235 6.96 1.95 19.64
CA ILE A 235 7.98 2.99 19.78
C ILE A 235 9.07 2.85 18.72
N ASN A 236 9.53 1.63 18.46
CA ASN A 236 10.53 1.37 17.42
C ASN A 236 9.99 1.74 16.04
N SER A 237 8.75 1.35 15.73
CA SER A 237 8.11 1.72 14.46
C SER A 237 7.97 3.24 14.31
N ALA A 238 7.62 3.97 15.36
CA ALA A 238 7.56 5.43 15.35
C ALA A 238 8.93 6.10 15.15
N ASN A 239 10.01 5.39 15.49
CA ASN A 239 11.39 5.79 15.23
C ASN A 239 11.92 5.28 13.87
N GLY A 240 11.07 4.63 13.05
CA GLY A 240 11.46 4.08 11.76
C GLY A 240 12.37 2.85 11.86
N ILE A 241 12.38 2.15 12.97
CA ILE A 241 13.21 0.97 13.22
C ILE A 241 12.40 -0.27 12.87
N ASP A 242 12.89 -1.01 11.86
CA ASP A 242 12.35 -2.29 11.42
C ASP A 242 13.50 -3.17 10.88
N GLU A 243 13.75 -4.30 11.55
CA GLU A 243 14.81 -5.24 11.20
C GLU A 243 14.33 -6.36 10.28
N THR A 244 13.04 -6.39 9.94
CA THR A 244 12.49 -7.44 9.10
C THR A 244 13.14 -7.46 7.73
N LYS A 245 13.40 -8.68 7.22
CA LYS A 245 14.00 -8.88 5.91
C LYS A 245 12.91 -9.01 4.85
N VAL A 246 13.23 -8.62 3.62
CA VAL A 246 12.45 -9.01 2.45
C VAL A 246 12.66 -10.50 2.22
N THR A 247 11.59 -11.27 2.37
CA THR A 247 11.64 -12.74 2.27
C THR A 247 10.90 -13.19 1.03
N PRO A 248 11.61 -13.62 -0.03
CA PRO A 248 10.95 -14.20 -1.20
C PRO A 248 10.14 -15.43 -0.79
N ARG A 249 8.84 -15.42 -1.10
CA ARG A 249 8.00 -16.59 -0.86
C ARG A 249 8.35 -17.67 -1.87
N THR A 250 8.91 -18.78 -1.40
CA THR A 250 9.05 -19.99 -2.19
C THR A 250 7.68 -20.68 -2.25
N ASN A 251 7.22 -20.98 -3.46
CA ASN A 251 5.94 -21.62 -3.73
C ASN A 251 5.66 -22.80 -2.81
N LYS A 252 4.64 -22.68 -1.95
CA LYS A 252 3.59 -23.68 -1.68
C LYS A 252 2.66 -23.14 -0.59
N SER A 253 1.38 -22.99 -0.93
CA SER A 253 0.22 -22.91 -0.01
C SER A 253 0.12 -21.73 0.98
N ASP A 254 0.50 -20.52 0.63
CA ASP A 254 0.10 -19.38 1.45
C ASP A 254 -1.09 -18.66 0.80
N SER A 255 -2.21 -18.63 1.52
CA SER A 255 -3.36 -17.83 1.16
C SER A 255 -2.94 -16.35 1.03
N ILE A 256 -3.12 -15.78 -0.15
CA ILE A 256 -2.94 -14.35 -0.36
C ILE A 256 -4.11 -13.67 0.33
N SER A 257 -3.86 -13.00 1.45
CA SER A 257 -4.87 -12.18 2.11
C SER A 257 -5.22 -10.98 1.25
N ILE A 258 -6.52 -10.76 1.07
CA ILE A 258 -7.06 -9.55 0.46
C ILE A 258 -7.25 -8.57 1.63
N SER A 259 -6.39 -7.58 1.73
CA SER A 259 -6.49 -6.51 2.73
C SER A 259 -7.30 -5.33 2.19
#